data_4a32a6087798d9f0ddefce336761302d
#
_entry.id   4a32a6087798d9f0ddefce336761302d
#
_cell.length_a   1.000
_cell.length_b   1.000
_cell.length_c   1.000
_cell.angle_alpha   90.00
_cell.angle_beta   90.00
_cell.angle_gamma   90.00
#
_symmetry.space_group_name_H-M   'P 1'
#
loop_
_entity.id
_entity.type
_entity.pdbx_description
1 polymer ?
#
loop_
_entity_poly.entity_id
_entity_poly.type
_entity_poly.pdbx_seq_one_letter_code
_entity_poly.pdbx_strand_id
1 'polypeptide(L)'
;MRTVIHVTGHTAIDHISRVSSLPRPNSSAIITDREIFFGGGAANIAAGIACLGGSVTLVSAVGSDFPGSDYDKWLESLGVLKEISVVPGKHTPTAFMFTDEEGDQVTFFEWGASGKFRELEPPRYPFVHMATADPVYNVKVAARAEFSSFDPGQDLHRYTKVQLCEILSHISLLFANNHEVDGMCKITGLSREAIIGQVPMVVFTCGSRGSILYMNGEDWHIPAIPVRMVDPTGAGDAYRAGFLTAFTRGIPPSSCARVGTVCASFVVESAGCQTNLPDWKRMADRYSQVFGKSDDLFGT
;
A
#
# COMPACT_ATOMS: atom_id res chain seq x y z
N MET A 1 -13.28 19.78 10.29
CA MET A 1 -11.97 19.12 10.62
C MET A 1 -11.62 18.21 9.48
N ARG A 2 -10.34 18.12 9.09
CA ARG A 2 -9.94 17.15 8.05
C ARG A 2 -9.99 15.74 8.65
N THR A 3 -10.47 14.76 7.90
CA THR A 3 -10.47 13.36 8.31
C THR A 3 -9.04 12.85 8.43
N VAL A 4 -8.68 12.29 9.59
CA VAL A 4 -7.39 11.62 9.79
C VAL A 4 -7.49 10.20 9.27
N ILE A 5 -6.60 9.82 8.37
CA ILE A 5 -6.50 8.46 7.86
C ILE A 5 -5.53 7.68 8.74
N HIS A 6 -6.00 6.66 9.46
CA HIS A 6 -5.10 5.71 10.11
C HIS A 6 -4.64 4.68 9.07
N VAL A 7 -3.36 4.41 9.00
CA VAL A 7 -2.80 3.38 8.12
C VAL A 7 -2.09 2.36 8.98
N THR A 8 -2.60 1.12 8.99
CA THR A 8 -2.04 0.04 9.82
C THR A 8 -1.23 -0.93 8.99
N GLY A 9 -0.05 -1.32 9.48
CA GLY A 9 0.78 -2.33 8.85
C GLY A 9 2.28 -2.09 8.96
N HIS A 10 3.03 -2.74 8.05
CA HIS A 10 4.49 -2.73 8.11
C HIS A 10 5.11 -1.37 7.83
N THR A 11 6.11 -1.05 8.66
CA THR A 11 7.20 -0.13 8.36
C THR A 11 8.44 -1.01 8.17
N ALA A 12 9.12 -0.93 7.04
CA ALA A 12 10.21 -1.83 6.70
C ALA A 12 11.41 -1.11 6.09
N ILE A 13 12.56 -1.73 6.16
CA ILE A 13 13.77 -1.32 5.42
C ILE A 13 13.89 -2.24 4.21
N ASP A 14 13.95 -1.67 3.02
CA ASP A 14 14.03 -2.42 1.77
C ASP A 14 15.48 -2.43 1.26
N HIS A 15 16.12 -3.60 1.27
CA HIS A 15 17.42 -3.85 0.65
C HIS A 15 17.18 -4.35 -0.78
N ILE A 16 17.34 -3.48 -1.76
CA ILE A 16 17.21 -3.82 -3.17
C ILE A 16 18.59 -4.13 -3.73
N SER A 17 18.78 -5.35 -4.22
CA SER A 17 20.05 -5.84 -4.74
C SER A 17 19.91 -6.31 -6.17
N ARG A 18 20.91 -6.00 -7.00
CA ARG A 18 21.06 -6.58 -8.34
C ARG A 18 22.05 -7.73 -8.29
N VAL A 19 21.74 -8.81 -8.99
CA VAL A 19 22.59 -9.99 -9.12
C VAL A 19 22.71 -10.37 -10.60
N SER A 20 23.77 -11.05 -10.98
CA SER A 20 23.94 -11.52 -12.37
C SER A 20 22.94 -12.60 -12.74
N SER A 21 22.54 -13.42 -11.76
CA SER A 21 21.49 -14.45 -11.90
C SER A 21 21.03 -14.88 -10.52
N LEU A 22 19.77 -15.32 -10.39
CA LEU A 22 19.28 -15.91 -9.15
C LEU A 22 19.91 -17.30 -8.96
N PRO A 23 20.58 -17.56 -7.80
CA PRO A 23 21.30 -18.79 -7.60
C PRO A 23 20.34 -19.98 -7.38
N ARG A 24 20.73 -21.17 -7.85
CA ARG A 24 20.04 -22.42 -7.51
C ARG A 24 20.38 -22.83 -6.06
N PRO A 25 19.60 -23.72 -5.44
CA PRO A 25 19.96 -24.28 -4.14
C PRO A 25 21.40 -24.79 -4.11
N ASN A 26 22.12 -24.48 -3.00
CA ASN A 26 23.55 -24.84 -2.78
C ASN A 26 24.55 -24.13 -3.72
N SER A 27 24.16 -23.01 -4.33
CA SER A 27 25.07 -22.15 -5.11
C SER A 27 25.04 -20.71 -4.57
N SER A 28 25.94 -19.87 -5.07
CA SER A 28 26.02 -18.45 -4.73
C SER A 28 25.95 -17.57 -5.97
N ALA A 29 25.50 -16.33 -5.81
CA ALA A 29 25.58 -15.28 -6.81
C ALA A 29 26.30 -14.07 -6.26
N ILE A 30 26.85 -13.25 -7.12
CA ILE A 30 27.51 -12.00 -6.75
C ILE A 30 26.46 -10.88 -6.79
N ILE A 31 26.38 -10.10 -5.71
CA ILE A 31 25.64 -8.85 -5.70
C ILE A 31 26.48 -7.81 -6.46
N THR A 32 25.94 -7.30 -7.55
CA THR A 32 26.61 -6.32 -8.40
C THR A 32 26.30 -4.89 -7.99
N ASP A 33 25.14 -4.67 -7.38
CA ASP A 33 24.68 -3.39 -6.84
C ASP A 33 23.71 -3.60 -5.67
N ARG A 34 23.70 -2.67 -4.70
CA ARG A 34 22.79 -2.69 -3.58
C ARG A 34 22.47 -1.29 -3.11
N GLU A 35 21.18 -1.01 -2.98
CA GLU A 35 20.65 0.20 -2.39
C GLU A 35 19.71 -0.12 -1.23
N ILE A 36 19.56 0.83 -0.31
CA ILE A 36 18.66 0.69 0.85
C ILE A 36 17.64 1.83 0.77
N PHE A 37 16.37 1.45 0.84
CA PHE A 37 15.24 2.36 0.77
C PHE A 37 14.33 2.23 1.99
N PHE A 38 13.56 3.27 2.23
CA PHE A 38 12.45 3.23 3.16
C PHE A 38 11.27 2.54 2.51
N GLY A 39 10.68 1.57 3.21
CA GLY A 39 9.63 0.71 2.67
C GLY A 39 8.59 0.30 3.72
N GLY A 40 7.86 -0.76 3.40
CA GLY A 40 6.72 -1.23 4.18
C GLY A 40 5.42 -0.59 3.73
N GLY A 41 4.45 -1.41 3.33
CA GLY A 41 3.22 -0.94 2.67
C GLY A 41 2.49 0.15 3.43
N ALA A 42 2.33 0.01 4.76
CA ALA A 42 1.65 1.03 5.55
C ALA A 42 2.43 2.35 5.61
N ALA A 43 3.75 2.28 5.78
CA ALA A 43 4.58 3.48 5.84
C ALA A 43 4.69 4.17 4.47
N ASN A 44 4.73 3.41 3.37
CA ASN A 44 4.69 3.95 2.01
C ASN A 44 3.38 4.72 1.75
N ILE A 45 2.25 4.12 2.13
CA ILE A 45 0.93 4.75 1.99
C ILE A 45 0.85 6.01 2.86
N ALA A 46 1.31 5.95 4.12
CA ALA A 46 1.30 7.09 5.03
C ALA A 46 2.17 8.25 4.51
N ALA A 47 3.39 7.95 4.02
CA ALA A 47 4.25 8.95 3.40
C ALA A 47 3.59 9.59 2.16
N GLY A 48 2.97 8.78 1.30
CA GLY A 48 2.25 9.28 0.14
C GLY A 48 1.06 10.19 0.50
N ILE A 49 0.25 9.82 1.51
CA ILE A 49 -0.85 10.65 2.02
C ILE A 49 -0.32 11.99 2.55
N ALA A 50 0.76 11.95 3.34
CA ALA A 50 1.38 13.16 3.90
C ALA A 50 1.94 14.08 2.81
N CYS A 51 2.67 13.55 1.81
CA CYS A 51 3.15 14.32 0.65
C CYS A 51 2.01 15.01 -0.10
N LEU A 52 0.85 14.34 -0.22
CA LEU A 52 -0.35 14.91 -0.84
C LEU A 52 -1.08 15.92 0.07
N GLY A 53 -0.55 16.21 1.27
CA GLY A 53 -1.15 17.13 2.25
C GLY A 53 -2.40 16.57 2.94
N GLY A 54 -2.55 15.25 3.00
CA GLY A 54 -3.54 14.55 3.82
C GLY A 54 -3.10 14.48 5.29
N SER A 55 -4.06 14.31 6.21
CA SER A 55 -3.79 14.04 7.62
C SER A 55 -3.72 12.54 7.83
N VAL A 56 -2.59 12.04 8.35
CA VAL A 56 -2.36 10.59 8.47
C VAL A 56 -1.71 10.22 9.79
N THR A 57 -2.10 9.09 10.34
CA THR A 57 -1.45 8.41 11.47
C THR A 57 -1.00 7.03 11.03
N LEU A 58 0.30 6.76 11.10
CA LEU A 58 0.89 5.45 10.86
C LEU A 58 0.81 4.63 12.14
N VAL A 59 0.13 3.50 12.08
CA VAL A 59 0.03 2.50 13.17
C VAL A 59 0.90 1.31 12.79
N SER A 60 2.04 1.15 13.48
CA SER A 60 3.03 0.13 13.09
C SER A 60 3.76 -0.47 14.29
N ALA A 61 4.51 -1.54 14.05
CA ALA A 61 5.40 -2.15 15.01
C ALA A 61 6.82 -2.21 14.43
N VAL A 62 7.78 -1.67 15.18
CA VAL A 62 9.17 -1.50 14.75
C VAL A 62 10.14 -2.00 15.81
N GLY A 63 11.37 -2.23 15.42
CA GLY A 63 12.45 -2.60 16.35
C GLY A 63 13.04 -1.42 17.09
N SER A 64 14.00 -1.73 17.98
CA SER A 64 14.75 -0.72 18.75
C SER A 64 15.66 0.15 17.87
N ASP A 65 15.88 -0.25 16.64
CA ASP A 65 16.69 0.41 15.61
C ASP A 65 15.94 1.54 14.89
N PHE A 66 14.63 1.63 15.03
CA PHE A 66 13.82 2.63 14.33
C PHE A 66 13.82 4.01 15.01
N PRO A 67 13.57 4.14 16.33
CA PRO A 67 13.49 5.45 16.97
C PRO A 67 14.76 6.28 16.77
N GLY A 68 14.61 7.47 16.20
CA GLY A 68 15.71 8.38 15.90
C GLY A 68 16.54 8.00 14.65
N SER A 69 16.17 6.95 13.93
CA SER A 69 16.77 6.59 12.63
C SER A 69 16.46 7.66 11.56
N ASP A 70 17.13 7.57 10.43
CA ASP A 70 16.85 8.45 9.30
C ASP A 70 15.44 8.21 8.73
N TYR A 71 14.91 7.00 8.84
CA TYR A 71 13.54 6.71 8.44
C TYR A 71 12.51 7.35 9.38
N ASP A 72 12.73 7.27 10.68
CA ASP A 72 11.87 7.92 11.68
C ASP A 72 11.82 9.45 11.45
N LYS A 73 12.99 10.07 11.27
CA LYS A 73 13.12 11.51 10.94
C LYS A 73 12.47 11.87 9.61
N TRP A 74 12.57 10.98 8.60
CA TRP A 74 11.93 11.20 7.31
C TRP A 74 10.40 11.27 7.45
N LEU A 75 9.78 10.29 8.09
CA LEU A 75 8.34 10.29 8.34
C LEU A 75 7.89 11.52 9.17
N GLU A 76 8.70 11.92 10.14
CA GLU A 76 8.45 13.12 10.94
C GLU A 76 8.52 14.39 10.08
N SER A 77 9.50 14.49 9.20
CA SER A 77 9.65 15.63 8.28
C SER A 77 8.47 15.79 7.32
N LEU A 78 7.78 14.70 6.98
CA LEU A 78 6.56 14.71 6.19
C LEU A 78 5.30 15.06 7.01
N GLY A 79 5.40 15.14 8.34
CA GLY A 79 4.27 15.37 9.22
C GLY A 79 3.39 14.14 9.46
N VAL A 80 3.92 12.94 9.27
CA VAL A 80 3.23 11.69 9.60
C VAL A 80 3.13 11.55 11.12
N LEU A 81 1.90 11.48 11.65
CA LEU A 81 1.68 11.10 13.04
C LEU A 81 1.96 9.61 13.22
N LYS A 82 2.51 9.24 14.38
CA LYS A 82 3.01 7.88 14.61
C LYS A 82 2.40 7.28 15.89
N GLU A 83 1.68 6.18 15.73
CA GLU A 83 1.26 5.26 16.80
C GLU A 83 2.09 3.98 16.68
N ILE A 84 3.35 4.02 17.13
CA ILE A 84 4.35 3.00 16.89
C ILE A 84 4.60 2.17 18.15
N SER A 85 4.45 0.85 18.04
CA SER A 85 4.89 -0.12 19.05
C SER A 85 6.36 -0.46 18.82
N VAL A 86 7.25 0.06 19.67
CA VAL A 86 8.66 -0.32 19.65
C VAL A 86 8.85 -1.64 20.41
N VAL A 87 9.43 -2.64 19.75
CA VAL A 87 9.64 -3.99 20.33
C VAL A 87 11.12 -4.17 20.71
N PRO A 88 11.44 -4.18 22.02
CA PRO A 88 12.81 -4.34 22.47
C PRO A 88 13.44 -5.64 21.99
N GLY A 89 14.71 -5.56 21.57
CA GLY A 89 15.50 -6.73 21.11
C GLY A 89 15.05 -7.31 19.76
N LYS A 90 14.14 -6.64 19.04
CA LYS A 90 13.79 -6.95 17.66
C LYS A 90 14.32 -5.88 16.71
N HIS A 91 14.53 -6.29 15.46
CA HIS A 91 14.79 -5.36 14.36
C HIS A 91 13.48 -4.88 13.71
N THR A 92 13.53 -3.72 13.11
CA THR A 92 12.47 -3.25 12.20
C THR A 92 12.33 -4.25 11.06
N PRO A 93 11.10 -4.55 10.58
CA PRO A 93 10.89 -5.41 9.42
C PRO A 93 11.81 -5.05 8.26
N THR A 94 12.33 -6.06 7.58
CA THR A 94 13.30 -5.85 6.50
C THR A 94 12.96 -6.73 5.30
N ALA A 95 12.90 -6.13 4.12
CA ALA A 95 12.79 -6.85 2.86
C ALA A 95 14.17 -6.96 2.20
N PHE A 96 14.54 -8.15 1.77
CA PHE A 96 15.72 -8.43 0.95
C PHE A 96 15.25 -8.84 -0.43
N MET A 97 15.41 -7.95 -1.40
CA MET A 97 14.98 -8.14 -2.78
C MET A 97 16.20 -8.33 -3.67
N PHE A 98 16.20 -9.38 -4.47
CA PHE A 98 17.26 -9.71 -5.43
C PHE A 98 16.65 -9.79 -6.82
N THR A 99 17.11 -8.94 -7.73
CA THR A 99 16.65 -8.92 -9.12
C THR A 99 17.82 -9.24 -10.04
N ASP A 100 17.63 -10.19 -10.95
CA ASP A 100 18.65 -10.56 -11.92
C ASP A 100 18.60 -9.72 -13.21
N GLU A 101 19.51 -10.02 -14.16
CA GLU A 101 19.60 -9.32 -15.45
C GLU A 101 18.39 -9.59 -16.35
N GLU A 102 17.66 -10.68 -16.14
CA GLU A 102 16.43 -11.03 -16.87
C GLU A 102 15.19 -10.32 -16.30
N GLY A 103 15.33 -9.72 -15.11
CA GLY A 103 14.26 -9.01 -14.41
C GLY A 103 13.46 -9.91 -13.46
N ASP A 104 13.87 -11.16 -13.27
CA ASP A 104 13.27 -12.05 -12.27
C ASP A 104 13.68 -11.59 -10.87
N GLN A 105 12.70 -11.57 -9.94
CA GLN A 105 12.92 -11.10 -8.58
C GLN A 105 12.51 -12.13 -7.53
N VAL A 106 13.37 -12.28 -6.51
CA VAL A 106 13.07 -13.03 -5.28
C VAL A 106 13.13 -12.08 -4.09
N THR A 107 12.12 -12.18 -3.22
CA THR A 107 12.04 -11.38 -2.00
C THR A 107 12.02 -12.28 -0.78
N PHE A 108 12.89 -11.97 0.19
CA PHE A 108 12.83 -12.52 1.54
C PHE A 108 12.39 -11.41 2.49
N PHE A 109 11.37 -11.67 3.29
CA PHE A 109 10.84 -10.68 4.23
C PHE A 109 11.06 -11.15 5.67
N GLU A 110 11.85 -10.39 6.40
CA GLU A 110 12.05 -10.58 7.83
C GLU A 110 10.98 -9.78 8.59
N TRP A 111 10.12 -10.49 9.29
CA TRP A 111 9.01 -9.88 10.04
C TRP A 111 9.46 -9.04 11.24
N GLY A 112 10.60 -9.38 11.84
CA GLY A 112 11.17 -8.63 12.96
C GLY A 112 10.13 -8.29 14.03
N ALA A 113 9.98 -7.00 14.28
CA ALA A 113 9.03 -6.46 15.27
C ALA A 113 7.55 -6.59 14.87
N SER A 114 7.23 -6.80 13.57
CA SER A 114 5.83 -6.88 13.11
C SER A 114 5.05 -8.07 13.68
N GLY A 115 5.73 -9.08 14.23
CA GLY A 115 5.08 -10.12 15.00
C GLY A 115 4.26 -9.61 16.18
N LYS A 116 4.55 -8.39 16.66
CA LYS A 116 3.80 -7.73 17.74
C LYS A 116 2.36 -7.45 17.40
N PHE A 117 2.01 -7.23 16.15
CA PHE A 117 0.65 -6.96 15.72
C PHE A 117 -0.36 -8.00 16.22
N ARG A 118 0.03 -9.27 16.27
CA ARG A 118 -0.84 -10.36 16.72
C ARG A 118 -1.33 -10.17 18.16
N GLU A 119 -0.55 -9.50 19.00
CA GLU A 119 -0.83 -9.27 20.42
C GLU A 119 -1.56 -7.94 20.65
N LEU A 120 -1.62 -7.06 19.64
CA LEU A 120 -2.25 -5.76 19.79
C LEU A 120 -3.77 -5.85 19.71
N GLU A 121 -4.41 -4.98 20.47
CA GLU A 121 -5.84 -4.74 20.41
C GLU A 121 -6.08 -3.35 19.77
N PRO A 122 -6.64 -3.30 18.55
CA PRO A 122 -6.89 -2.03 17.90
C PRO A 122 -8.02 -1.26 18.60
N PRO A 123 -7.90 0.07 18.70
CA PRO A 123 -9.03 0.90 19.08
C PRO A 123 -10.10 0.90 17.97
N ARG A 124 -11.20 1.60 18.18
CA ARG A 124 -12.16 1.90 17.12
C ARG A 124 -11.66 3.06 16.28
N TYR A 125 -11.32 2.80 15.02
CA TYR A 125 -10.89 3.83 14.08
C TYR A 125 -12.10 4.43 13.34
N PRO A 126 -12.23 5.77 13.26
CA PRO A 126 -13.22 6.39 12.39
C PRO A 126 -12.93 6.14 10.89
N PHE A 127 -11.66 6.17 10.50
CA PHE A 127 -11.21 5.91 9.13
C PHE A 127 -9.85 5.20 9.17
N VAL A 128 -9.79 3.98 8.62
CA VAL A 128 -8.55 3.21 8.60
C VAL A 128 -8.34 2.50 7.26
N HIS A 129 -7.08 2.48 6.83
CA HIS A 129 -6.61 1.59 5.79
C HIS A 129 -5.74 0.49 6.42
N MET A 130 -6.11 -0.75 6.17
CA MET A 130 -5.37 -1.94 6.58
C MET A 130 -4.50 -2.39 5.42
N ALA A 131 -3.20 -2.14 5.53
CA ALA A 131 -2.18 -2.66 4.63
C ALA A 131 -1.66 -4.02 5.14
N THR A 132 -0.53 -4.47 4.60
CA THR A 132 0.13 -5.71 5.05
C THR A 132 0.44 -5.68 6.54
N ALA A 133 -0.15 -6.61 7.30
CA ALA A 133 0.04 -6.80 8.73
C ALA A 133 -0.38 -8.22 9.16
N ASP A 134 -0.36 -8.52 10.46
CA ASP A 134 -0.84 -9.82 10.96
C ASP A 134 -2.34 -10.01 10.66
N PRO A 135 -2.76 -11.13 10.04
CA PRO A 135 -4.17 -11.39 9.71
C PRO A 135 -5.12 -11.31 10.90
N VAL A 136 -4.69 -11.74 12.10
CA VAL A 136 -5.50 -11.67 13.31
C VAL A 136 -5.77 -10.22 13.71
N TYR A 137 -4.76 -9.36 13.57
CA TYR A 137 -4.91 -7.94 13.85
C TYR A 137 -5.87 -7.28 12.84
N ASN A 138 -5.69 -7.54 11.54
CA ASN A 138 -6.55 -6.96 10.50
C ASN A 138 -8.01 -7.37 10.64
N VAL A 139 -8.30 -8.62 11.05
CA VAL A 139 -9.67 -9.04 11.38
C VAL A 139 -10.26 -8.19 12.51
N LYS A 140 -9.50 -7.95 13.59
CA LYS A 140 -9.96 -7.13 14.72
C LYS A 140 -10.20 -5.67 14.30
N VAL A 141 -9.33 -5.11 13.44
CA VAL A 141 -9.49 -3.75 12.90
C VAL A 141 -10.75 -3.66 12.05
N ALA A 142 -10.93 -4.59 11.10
CA ALA A 142 -12.11 -4.62 10.22
C ALA A 142 -13.43 -4.64 11.01
N ALA A 143 -13.50 -5.48 12.04
CA ALA A 143 -14.71 -5.63 12.86
C ALA A 143 -15.06 -4.40 13.72
N ARG A 144 -14.10 -3.49 13.96
CA ARG A 144 -14.29 -2.36 14.89
C ARG A 144 -14.32 -0.97 14.20
N ALA A 145 -13.79 -0.86 13.00
CA ALA A 145 -13.68 0.42 12.29
C ALA A 145 -15.05 0.93 11.81
N GLU A 146 -15.20 2.25 11.72
CA GLU A 146 -16.41 2.86 11.13
C GLU A 146 -16.34 2.85 9.60
N PHE A 147 -15.20 3.25 9.05
CA PHE A 147 -14.84 3.07 7.66
C PHE A 147 -13.49 2.36 7.60
N SER A 148 -13.44 1.26 6.88
CA SER A 148 -12.19 0.55 6.65
C SER A 148 -11.98 0.24 5.18
N SER A 149 -10.73 0.39 4.75
CA SER A 149 -10.25 -0.14 3.48
C SER A 149 -9.17 -1.19 3.74
N PHE A 150 -9.05 -2.14 2.85
CA PHE A 150 -8.14 -3.27 3.00
C PHE A 150 -7.40 -3.56 1.72
N ASP A 151 -6.14 -3.94 1.88
CA ASP A 151 -5.36 -4.58 0.84
C ASP A 151 -4.54 -5.73 1.46
N PRO A 152 -4.65 -6.96 0.94
CA PRO A 152 -3.93 -8.09 1.48
C PRO A 152 -2.42 -8.03 1.20
N GLY A 153 -2.03 -7.39 0.10
CA GLY A 153 -0.65 -7.27 -0.35
C GLY A 153 0.07 -8.61 -0.44
N GLN A 154 1.38 -8.58 -0.24
CA GLN A 154 2.23 -9.77 -0.31
C GLN A 154 1.96 -10.80 0.81
N ASP A 155 1.28 -10.39 1.89
CA ASP A 155 0.91 -11.26 3.01
C ASP A 155 -0.35 -12.08 2.79
N LEU A 156 -0.99 -11.99 1.63
CA LEU A 156 -2.20 -12.74 1.29
C LEU A 156 -2.09 -14.24 1.62
N HIS A 157 -0.95 -14.84 1.39
CA HIS A 157 -0.69 -16.26 1.64
C HIS A 157 -0.81 -16.67 3.13
N ARG A 158 -0.83 -15.70 4.06
CA ARG A 158 -0.94 -15.91 5.51
C ARG A 158 -2.39 -15.93 6.00
N TYR A 159 -3.32 -15.46 5.16
CA TYR A 159 -4.73 -15.43 5.52
C TYR A 159 -5.39 -16.80 5.34
N THR A 160 -6.24 -17.15 6.29
CA THR A 160 -7.17 -18.27 6.15
C THR A 160 -8.46 -17.81 5.45
N LYS A 161 -9.23 -18.78 4.93
CA LYS A 161 -10.57 -18.54 4.38
C LYS A 161 -11.46 -17.75 5.35
N VAL A 162 -11.49 -18.18 6.62
CA VAL A 162 -12.33 -17.55 7.65
C VAL A 162 -11.96 -16.09 7.85
N GLN A 163 -10.67 -15.78 7.96
CA GLN A 163 -10.18 -14.41 8.15
C GLN A 163 -10.50 -13.52 6.95
N LEU A 164 -10.29 -13.99 5.71
CA LEU A 164 -10.62 -13.19 4.53
C LEU A 164 -12.12 -12.94 4.41
N CYS A 165 -12.96 -13.98 4.63
CA CYS A 165 -14.42 -13.81 4.59
C CYS A 165 -14.90 -12.83 5.67
N GLU A 166 -14.32 -12.89 6.87
CA GLU A 166 -14.61 -11.96 7.96
C GLU A 166 -14.24 -10.53 7.59
N ILE A 167 -13.03 -10.29 7.07
CA ILE A 167 -12.61 -8.96 6.61
C ILE A 167 -13.54 -8.45 5.51
N LEU A 168 -13.79 -9.25 4.47
CA LEU A 168 -14.65 -8.84 3.34
C LEU A 168 -16.06 -8.46 3.77
N SER A 169 -16.60 -9.06 4.85
CA SER A 169 -17.93 -8.74 5.36
C SER A 169 -18.00 -7.41 6.14
N HIS A 170 -16.86 -6.83 6.53
CA HIS A 170 -16.81 -5.64 7.38
C HIS A 170 -16.24 -4.40 6.67
N ILE A 171 -15.44 -4.58 5.61
CA ILE A 171 -14.76 -3.45 4.97
C ILE A 171 -15.68 -2.65 4.03
N SER A 172 -15.38 -1.37 3.90
CA SER A 172 -16.07 -0.45 2.99
C SER A 172 -15.42 -0.39 1.61
N LEU A 173 -14.12 -0.70 1.53
CA LEU A 173 -13.33 -0.58 0.30
C LEU A 173 -12.24 -1.67 0.26
N LEU A 174 -12.18 -2.39 -0.85
CA LEU A 174 -11.12 -3.36 -1.14
C LEU A 174 -10.20 -2.82 -2.24
N PHE A 175 -8.90 -2.87 -1.99
CA PHE A 175 -7.90 -2.76 -3.04
C PHE A 175 -7.24 -4.13 -3.26
N ALA A 176 -7.08 -4.54 -4.51
CA ALA A 176 -6.32 -5.73 -4.84
C ALA A 176 -5.76 -5.65 -6.26
N ASN A 177 -4.63 -6.27 -6.51
CA ASN A 177 -4.16 -6.50 -7.86
C ASN A 177 -4.67 -7.85 -8.40
N ASN A 178 -4.43 -8.15 -9.68
CA ASN A 178 -4.93 -9.39 -10.30
C ASN A 178 -4.45 -10.65 -9.57
N HIS A 179 -3.18 -10.68 -9.11
CA HIS A 179 -2.62 -11.84 -8.39
C HIS A 179 -3.26 -12.01 -7.02
N GLU A 180 -3.52 -10.90 -6.33
CA GLU A 180 -4.19 -10.89 -5.03
C GLU A 180 -5.65 -11.34 -5.17
N VAL A 181 -6.38 -10.86 -6.18
CA VAL A 181 -7.75 -11.33 -6.46
C VAL A 181 -7.80 -12.82 -6.73
N ASP A 182 -6.92 -13.33 -7.60
CA ASP A 182 -6.86 -14.76 -7.92
C ASP A 182 -6.48 -15.59 -6.68
N GLY A 183 -5.57 -15.07 -5.84
CA GLY A 183 -5.21 -15.67 -4.55
C GLY A 183 -6.39 -15.68 -3.57
N MET A 184 -7.11 -14.57 -3.44
CA MET A 184 -8.31 -14.49 -2.60
C MET A 184 -9.39 -15.48 -3.07
N CYS A 185 -9.64 -15.59 -4.37
CA CYS A 185 -10.56 -16.58 -4.92
C CYS A 185 -10.16 -18.01 -4.55
N LYS A 186 -8.88 -18.35 -4.67
CA LYS A 186 -8.36 -19.69 -4.28
C LYS A 186 -8.53 -19.98 -2.81
N ILE A 187 -8.23 -19.02 -1.92
CA ILE A 187 -8.29 -19.20 -0.47
C ILE A 187 -9.74 -19.25 0.00
N THR A 188 -10.60 -18.36 -0.48
CA THR A 188 -12.00 -18.26 -0.02
C THR A 188 -12.92 -19.26 -0.69
N GLY A 189 -12.62 -19.67 -1.91
CA GLY A 189 -13.51 -20.42 -2.79
C GLY A 189 -14.62 -19.56 -3.42
N LEU A 190 -14.53 -18.24 -3.30
CA LEU A 190 -15.45 -17.28 -3.93
C LEU A 190 -15.01 -16.98 -5.36
N SER A 191 -15.96 -16.67 -6.24
CA SER A 191 -15.63 -16.08 -7.55
C SER A 191 -15.25 -14.60 -7.40
N ARG A 192 -14.64 -14.03 -8.43
CA ARG A 192 -14.29 -12.60 -8.49
C ARG A 192 -15.54 -11.73 -8.32
N GLU A 193 -16.64 -12.10 -8.99
CA GLU A 193 -17.93 -11.41 -8.91
C GLU A 193 -18.54 -11.50 -7.51
N ALA A 194 -18.37 -12.64 -6.83
CA ALA A 194 -18.82 -12.80 -5.46
C ALA A 194 -18.03 -11.92 -4.47
N ILE A 195 -16.72 -11.74 -4.69
CA ILE A 195 -15.91 -10.79 -3.90
C ILE A 195 -16.36 -9.35 -4.16
N ILE A 196 -16.55 -8.96 -5.43
CA ILE A 196 -17.05 -7.64 -5.81
C ILE A 196 -18.42 -7.37 -5.17
N GLY A 197 -19.32 -8.34 -5.15
CA GLY A 197 -20.67 -8.19 -4.59
C GLY A 197 -20.72 -8.11 -3.06
N GLN A 198 -19.64 -8.48 -2.34
CA GLN A 198 -19.60 -8.43 -0.88
C GLN A 198 -19.14 -7.09 -0.32
N VAL A 199 -18.36 -6.33 -1.08
CA VAL A 199 -17.73 -5.09 -0.61
C VAL A 199 -18.36 -3.90 -1.32
N PRO A 200 -18.80 -2.84 -0.59
CA PRO A 200 -19.45 -1.67 -1.20
C PRO A 200 -18.66 -1.02 -2.32
N MET A 201 -17.33 -0.99 -2.22
CA MET A 201 -16.43 -0.42 -3.21
C MET A 201 -15.21 -1.31 -3.40
N VAL A 202 -14.86 -1.62 -4.65
CA VAL A 202 -13.72 -2.48 -4.96
C VAL A 202 -12.88 -1.83 -6.06
N VAL A 203 -11.58 -1.79 -5.85
CA VAL A 203 -10.60 -1.32 -6.84
C VAL A 203 -9.67 -2.47 -7.19
N PHE A 204 -9.70 -2.90 -8.45
CA PHE A 204 -8.72 -3.85 -8.97
C PHE A 204 -7.67 -3.12 -9.81
N THR A 205 -6.41 -3.20 -9.40
CA THR A 205 -5.29 -2.67 -10.17
C THR A 205 -4.73 -3.72 -11.13
N CYS A 206 -4.48 -3.31 -12.37
CA CYS A 206 -4.11 -4.19 -13.49
C CYS A 206 -2.74 -3.83 -14.10
N GLY A 207 -1.85 -3.22 -13.33
CA GLY A 207 -0.52 -2.78 -13.77
C GLY A 207 -0.60 -1.80 -14.95
N SER A 208 0.08 -2.10 -16.05
CA SER A 208 0.10 -1.25 -17.26
C SER A 208 -1.27 -1.12 -17.95
N ARG A 209 -2.27 -1.92 -17.56
CA ARG A 209 -3.65 -1.79 -18.08
C ARG A 209 -4.51 -0.84 -17.25
N GLY A 210 -3.96 -0.26 -16.15
CA GLY A 210 -4.67 0.69 -15.30
C GLY A 210 -5.41 0.02 -14.14
N SER A 211 -6.63 0.46 -13.86
CA SER A 211 -7.45 -0.06 -12.76
C SER A 211 -8.93 -0.08 -13.13
N ILE A 212 -9.71 -0.87 -12.39
CA ILE A 212 -11.16 -0.93 -12.50
C ILE A 212 -11.73 -0.67 -11.12
N LEU A 213 -12.62 0.30 -11.03
CA LEU A 213 -13.42 0.59 -9.85
C LEU A 213 -14.82 -0.01 -10.02
N TYR A 214 -15.27 -0.80 -9.04
CA TYR A 214 -16.62 -1.35 -8.95
C TYR A 214 -17.36 -0.74 -7.77
N MET A 215 -18.54 -0.20 -8.00
CA MET A 215 -19.40 0.38 -6.96
C MET A 215 -20.86 0.47 -7.47
N ASN A 216 -21.82 0.12 -6.61
CA ASN A 216 -23.27 0.22 -6.92
C ASN A 216 -23.70 -0.52 -8.20
N GLY A 217 -23.03 -1.61 -8.57
CA GLY A 217 -23.32 -2.39 -9.77
C GLY A 217 -22.79 -1.80 -11.07
N GLU A 218 -22.04 -0.70 -10.99
CA GLU A 218 -21.34 -0.07 -12.12
C GLU A 218 -19.84 -0.32 -12.02
N ASP A 219 -19.15 -0.21 -13.16
CA ASP A 219 -17.70 -0.26 -13.22
C ASP A 219 -17.11 0.90 -14.04
N TRP A 220 -15.94 1.39 -13.59
CA TRP A 220 -15.16 2.44 -14.24
C TRP A 220 -13.77 1.94 -14.54
N HIS A 221 -13.42 1.95 -15.83
CA HIS A 221 -12.08 1.62 -16.30
C HIS A 221 -11.22 2.88 -16.35
N ILE A 222 -10.15 2.91 -15.58
CA ILE A 222 -9.18 3.99 -15.54
C ILE A 222 -7.88 3.52 -16.21
N PRO A 223 -7.49 4.10 -17.34
CA PRO A 223 -6.28 3.68 -18.04
C PRO A 223 -5.03 4.05 -17.23
N ALA A 224 -3.97 3.23 -17.34
CA ALA A 224 -2.66 3.59 -16.81
C ALA A 224 -2.07 4.77 -17.59
N ILE A 225 -1.22 5.53 -16.92
CA ILE A 225 -0.47 6.62 -17.57
C ILE A 225 0.83 6.04 -18.12
N PRO A 226 1.07 6.14 -19.44
CA PRO A 226 2.32 5.70 -20.03
C PRO A 226 3.49 6.56 -19.52
N VAL A 227 4.41 5.94 -18.80
CA VAL A 227 5.64 6.56 -18.30
C VAL A 227 6.81 5.61 -18.49
N ARG A 228 8.03 6.12 -18.42
CA ARG A 228 9.22 5.26 -18.39
C ARG A 228 9.33 4.62 -17.01
N MET A 229 8.97 3.36 -16.93
CA MET A 229 9.08 2.59 -15.69
C MET A 229 10.56 2.28 -15.39
N VAL A 230 10.98 2.60 -14.15
CA VAL A 230 12.28 2.26 -13.57
C VAL A 230 12.12 1.12 -12.57
N ASP A 231 11.15 1.25 -11.66
CA ASP A 231 10.87 0.27 -10.60
C ASP A 231 9.36 0.24 -10.33
N PRO A 232 8.68 -0.93 -10.44
CA PRO A 232 7.25 -1.05 -10.16
C PRO A 232 6.92 -1.07 -8.66
N THR A 233 7.93 -1.19 -7.77
CA THR A 233 7.75 -1.32 -6.33
C THR A 233 7.09 -0.07 -5.75
N GLY A 234 6.08 -0.26 -4.89
CA GLY A 234 5.35 0.85 -4.27
C GLY A 234 4.28 1.52 -5.15
N ALA A 235 4.12 1.13 -6.43
CA ALA A 235 3.07 1.68 -7.30
C ALA A 235 1.66 1.50 -6.70
N GLY A 236 1.40 0.34 -6.13
CA GLY A 236 0.15 0.04 -5.43
C GLY A 236 -0.07 0.92 -4.20
N ASP A 237 0.98 1.14 -3.41
CA ASP A 237 0.93 1.97 -2.21
C ASP A 237 0.67 3.43 -2.57
N ALA A 238 1.34 3.95 -3.60
CA ALA A 238 1.12 5.29 -4.12
C ALA A 238 -0.31 5.46 -4.69
N TYR A 239 -0.84 4.43 -5.37
CA TYR A 239 -2.22 4.41 -5.83
C TYR A 239 -3.20 4.56 -4.65
N ARG A 240 -3.03 3.75 -3.59
CA ARG A 240 -3.86 3.79 -2.38
C ARG A 240 -3.75 5.14 -1.68
N ALA A 241 -2.53 5.67 -1.52
CA ALA A 241 -2.29 6.98 -0.93
C ALA A 241 -3.04 8.09 -1.70
N GLY A 242 -2.95 8.10 -3.02
CA GLY A 242 -3.65 9.05 -3.88
C GLY A 242 -5.16 8.91 -3.79
N PHE A 243 -5.68 7.69 -3.91
CA PHE A 243 -7.11 7.41 -3.82
C PHE A 243 -7.68 7.85 -2.46
N LEU A 244 -7.08 7.42 -1.36
CA LEU A 244 -7.57 7.70 -0.01
C LEU A 244 -7.49 9.18 0.33
N THR A 245 -6.43 9.87 -0.09
CA THR A 245 -6.31 11.33 0.10
C THR A 245 -7.41 12.08 -0.64
N ALA A 246 -7.68 11.72 -1.89
CA ALA A 246 -8.75 12.31 -2.67
C ALA A 246 -10.14 11.99 -2.08
N PHE A 247 -10.35 10.74 -1.66
CA PHE A 247 -11.60 10.29 -1.07
C PHE A 247 -11.96 11.06 0.21
N THR A 248 -11.00 11.28 1.10
CA THR A 248 -11.22 12.07 2.33
C THR A 248 -11.43 13.57 2.08
N ARG A 249 -11.16 14.05 0.87
CA ARG A 249 -11.51 15.41 0.41
C ARG A 249 -12.90 15.49 -0.19
N GLY A 250 -13.66 14.37 -0.23
CA GLY A 250 -15.00 14.32 -0.82
C GLY A 250 -15.01 14.26 -2.34
N ILE A 251 -13.87 13.92 -2.97
CA ILE A 251 -13.77 13.76 -4.43
C ILE A 251 -14.51 12.46 -4.84
N PRO A 252 -15.26 12.46 -5.96
CA PRO A 252 -15.96 11.26 -6.43
C PRO A 252 -15.03 10.07 -6.62
N PRO A 253 -15.45 8.83 -6.29
CA PRO A 253 -14.58 7.63 -6.33
C PRO A 253 -13.90 7.38 -7.67
N SER A 254 -14.56 7.65 -8.79
CA SER A 254 -13.94 7.51 -10.11
C SER A 254 -12.80 8.51 -10.35
N SER A 255 -12.92 9.73 -9.83
CA SER A 255 -11.84 10.72 -9.83
C SER A 255 -10.75 10.36 -8.81
N CYS A 256 -11.10 9.75 -7.65
CA CYS A 256 -10.11 9.21 -6.71
C CYS A 256 -9.24 8.12 -7.37
N ALA A 257 -9.84 7.23 -8.17
CA ALA A 257 -9.10 6.20 -8.90
C ALA A 257 -8.14 6.80 -9.93
N ARG A 258 -8.50 7.91 -10.59
CA ARG A 258 -7.60 8.66 -11.48
C ARG A 258 -6.45 9.29 -10.70
N VAL A 259 -6.73 9.90 -9.53
CA VAL A 259 -5.68 10.45 -8.64
C VAL A 259 -4.72 9.34 -8.21
N GLY A 260 -5.23 8.17 -7.82
CA GLY A 260 -4.41 7.00 -7.51
C GLY A 260 -3.49 6.60 -8.68
N THR A 261 -4.05 6.54 -9.89
CA THR A 261 -3.28 6.24 -11.12
C THR A 261 -2.17 7.26 -11.37
N VAL A 262 -2.47 8.55 -11.16
CA VAL A 262 -1.45 9.61 -11.29
C VAL A 262 -0.34 9.44 -10.26
N CYS A 263 -0.68 9.19 -8.98
CA CYS A 263 0.32 8.99 -7.94
C CYS A 263 1.22 7.78 -8.24
N ALA A 264 0.63 6.66 -8.65
CA ALA A 264 1.38 5.47 -9.06
C ALA A 264 2.35 5.77 -10.21
N SER A 265 1.94 6.59 -11.19
CA SER A 265 2.79 6.95 -12.34
C SER A 265 4.04 7.73 -11.95
N PHE A 266 4.03 8.48 -10.85
CA PHE A 266 5.23 9.14 -10.33
C PHE A 266 6.20 8.16 -9.69
N VAL A 267 5.69 7.24 -8.88
CA VAL A 267 6.54 6.32 -8.11
C VAL A 267 7.29 5.37 -9.02
N VAL A 268 6.67 4.84 -10.06
CA VAL A 268 7.34 3.91 -10.99
C VAL A 268 8.45 4.53 -11.84
N GLU A 269 8.60 5.85 -11.85
CA GLU A 269 9.66 6.56 -12.58
C GLU A 269 11.02 6.59 -11.83
N SER A 270 11.06 6.09 -10.58
CA SER A 270 12.28 6.09 -9.75
C SER A 270 12.40 4.79 -8.96
N ALA A 271 13.60 4.39 -8.58
CA ALA A 271 13.81 3.29 -7.65
C ALA A 271 13.37 3.68 -6.23
N GLY A 272 12.76 2.72 -5.51
CA GLY A 272 12.31 2.90 -4.14
C GLY A 272 10.93 3.57 -4.00
N CYS A 273 10.14 3.05 -3.06
CA CYS A 273 8.71 3.37 -2.91
C CYS A 273 8.42 4.83 -2.54
N GLN A 274 9.35 5.51 -1.86
CA GLN A 274 9.14 6.86 -1.31
C GLN A 274 10.01 7.93 -1.97
N THR A 275 10.75 7.59 -3.01
CA THR A 275 11.76 8.46 -3.64
C THR A 275 11.14 9.55 -4.51
N ASN A 276 10.03 9.28 -5.19
CA ASN A 276 9.38 10.22 -6.12
C ASN A 276 7.88 10.39 -5.81
N LEU A 277 7.53 10.50 -4.54
CA LEU A 277 6.16 10.80 -4.14
C LEU A 277 5.76 12.22 -4.61
N PRO A 278 4.60 12.42 -5.27
CA PRO A 278 4.16 13.74 -5.65
C PRO A 278 3.54 14.49 -4.47
N ASP A 279 3.68 15.78 -4.45
CA ASP A 279 2.78 16.66 -3.71
C ASP A 279 1.44 16.82 -4.47
N TRP A 280 0.45 17.46 -3.83
CA TRP A 280 -0.87 17.66 -4.45
C TRP A 280 -0.79 18.47 -5.75
N LYS A 281 0.09 19.46 -5.82
CA LYS A 281 0.25 20.31 -7.01
C LYS A 281 0.81 19.50 -8.18
N ARG A 282 1.90 18.76 -7.98
CA ARG A 282 2.50 17.90 -9.03
C ARG A 282 1.48 16.86 -9.51
N MET A 283 0.74 16.26 -8.58
CA MET A 283 -0.32 15.30 -8.89
C MET A 283 -1.41 15.97 -9.75
N ALA A 284 -1.94 17.13 -9.33
CA ALA A 284 -3.01 17.84 -10.02
C ALA A 284 -2.58 18.34 -11.41
N ASP A 285 -1.34 18.80 -11.56
CA ASP A 285 -0.77 19.20 -12.85
C ASP A 285 -0.75 18.01 -13.84
N ARG A 286 -0.24 16.83 -13.43
CA ARG A 286 -0.23 15.62 -14.27
C ARG A 286 -1.65 15.10 -14.52
N TYR A 287 -2.51 15.11 -13.51
CA TYR A 287 -3.93 14.75 -13.69
C TYR A 287 -4.57 15.57 -14.80
N SER A 288 -4.40 16.89 -14.78
CA SER A 288 -4.98 17.80 -15.77
C SER A 288 -4.45 17.56 -17.18
N GLN A 289 -3.17 17.18 -17.31
CA GLN A 289 -2.56 16.84 -18.60
C GLN A 289 -3.17 15.57 -19.21
N VAL A 290 -3.51 14.58 -18.39
CA VAL A 290 -3.94 13.26 -18.84
C VAL A 290 -5.45 13.13 -18.92
N PHE A 291 -6.16 13.60 -17.90
CA PHE A 291 -7.61 13.42 -17.76
C PHE A 291 -8.43 14.69 -18.00
N GLY A 292 -7.75 15.81 -18.29
CA GLY A 292 -8.40 17.11 -18.41
C GLY A 292 -8.60 17.80 -17.05
N LYS A 293 -8.97 19.07 -17.09
CA LYS A 293 -9.31 19.81 -15.85
C LYS A 293 -10.58 19.24 -15.24
N SER A 294 -10.57 19.05 -13.93
CA SER A 294 -11.72 18.58 -13.16
C SER A 294 -12.04 19.59 -12.07
N ASP A 295 -13.25 20.10 -12.07
CA ASP A 295 -13.74 21.03 -11.03
C ASP A 295 -13.73 20.35 -9.65
N ASP A 296 -13.89 19.02 -9.61
CA ASP A 296 -13.83 18.23 -8.37
C ASP A 296 -12.47 18.28 -7.66
N LEU A 297 -11.36 18.48 -8.41
CA LEU A 297 -10.00 18.55 -7.88
C LEU A 297 -9.55 19.98 -7.56
N PHE A 298 -10.12 20.95 -8.26
CA PHE A 298 -9.72 22.36 -8.21
C PHE A 298 -10.79 23.25 -7.60
N GLY A 299 -11.92 22.67 -7.16
CA GLY A 299 -13.01 23.37 -6.52
C GLY A 299 -12.53 24.24 -5.36
N THR A 300 -12.89 25.48 -5.42
CA THR A 300 -12.57 26.68 -4.61
C THR A 300 -12.73 26.48 -3.11
#